data_44b3f9f50b25fb803ef3eb02646c7c42
#
_entry.id   44b3f9f50b25fb803ef3eb02646c7c42
#
_cell.length_a   1.000
_cell.length_b   1.000
_cell.length_c   1.000
_cell.angle_alpha   90.00
_cell.angle_beta   90.00
_cell.angle_gamma   90.00
#
_symmetry.space_group_name_H-M   'P 1'
#
loop_
_entity.id
_entity.type
_entity.pdbx_description
1 polymer ?
#
loop_
_entity_poly.entity_id
_entity_poly.type
_entity_poly.pdbx_seq_one_letter_code
_entity_poly.pdbx_strand_id
1 'polypeptide(L)'
;HHFDVDFQSVEAVLVQVADAVSAARPGARREILESYIKRLEKLENIADSFTGVAKAYALQAGREIRVIVESNKISDEQAFWMAKDLTKKIESDLQYPGQIKVTVIRERRFVEYAK
;
A
#
# COMPACT_ATOMS: atom_id res chain seq x y z
N HIS A 1 -5.82 12.19 8.28
CA HIS A 1 -6.16 11.33 8.20
C HIS A 1 -6.33 10.76 8.25
N HIS A 2 -6.24 11.01 8.14
CA HIS A 2 -6.93 10.18 8.16
C HIS A 2 -7.03 9.27 7.61
N PHE A 3 -6.61 9.27 7.53
CA PHE A 3 -6.62 8.09 6.77
C PHE A 3 -7.77 7.18 7.01
N ASP A 4 -8.06 6.99 8.18
CA ASP A 4 -9.15 6.11 8.47
C ASP A 4 -10.41 6.52 7.85
N VAL A 5 -10.64 7.80 7.78
CA VAL A 5 -11.84 8.30 7.18
C VAL A 5 -11.84 7.98 5.71
N ASP A 6 -10.72 8.21 5.05
CA ASP A 6 -10.64 7.93 3.64
C ASP A 6 -10.77 6.45 3.38
N PHE A 7 -10.13 5.68 4.21
CA PHE A 7 -10.20 4.25 4.05
C PHE A 7 -11.63 3.77 4.21
N GLN A 8 -12.30 4.28 5.22
CA GLN A 8 -13.68 3.90 5.42
C GLN A 8 -14.57 4.34 4.29
N SER A 9 -14.30 5.51 3.75
CA SER A 9 -15.07 5.99 2.60
C SER A 9 -14.92 5.08 1.42
N VAL A 10 -13.70 4.65 1.15
CA VAL A 10 -13.44 3.76 0.04
C VAL A 10 -14.12 2.42 0.27
N GLU A 11 -14.04 1.93 1.48
CA GLU A 11 -14.70 0.68 1.78
C GLU A 11 -16.20 0.80 1.65
N ALA A 12 -16.76 1.91 2.09
CA ALA A 12 -18.18 2.10 1.98
C ALA A 12 -18.63 2.14 0.54
N VAL A 13 -17.88 2.83 -0.31
CA VAL A 13 -18.20 2.87 -1.73
C VAL A 13 -18.12 1.48 -2.33
N LEU A 14 -17.07 0.77 -2.01
CA LEU A 14 -16.88 -0.56 -2.51
C LEU A 14 -18.01 -1.48 -2.08
N VAL A 15 -18.39 -1.37 -0.82
CA VAL A 15 -19.47 -2.20 -0.29
C VAL A 15 -20.78 -1.86 -0.96
N GLN A 16 -21.05 -0.59 -1.17
CA GLN A 16 -22.28 -0.18 -1.82
C GLN A 16 -22.37 -0.73 -3.24
N VAL A 17 -21.28 -0.65 -3.97
CA VAL A 17 -21.25 -1.20 -5.32
C VAL A 17 -21.45 -2.69 -5.26
N ALA A 18 -20.80 -3.35 -4.32
CA ALA A 18 -20.93 -4.78 -4.17
C ALA A 18 -22.35 -5.16 -3.81
N ASP A 19 -22.99 -4.38 -2.94
CA ASP A 19 -24.36 -4.66 -2.57
C ASP A 19 -25.30 -4.58 -3.75
N ALA A 20 -25.12 -3.58 -4.57
CA ALA A 20 -25.97 -3.43 -5.74
C ALA A 20 -25.84 -4.62 -6.67
N VAL A 21 -24.64 -5.13 -6.81
CA VAL A 21 -24.40 -6.30 -7.65
C VAL A 21 -24.82 -7.56 -6.94
N SER A 22 -24.54 -7.63 -5.66
CA SER A 22 -24.72 -8.85 -4.90
C SER A 22 -26.15 -9.18 -4.58
N ALA A 23 -27.04 -8.23 -4.74
CA ALA A 23 -28.46 -8.52 -4.57
C ALA A 23 -28.85 -9.70 -5.42
N ALA A 24 -28.21 -9.84 -6.57
CA ALA A 24 -28.50 -10.95 -7.47
C ALA A 24 -27.40 -11.99 -7.48
N ARG A 25 -26.23 -11.67 -6.94
CA ARG A 25 -25.08 -12.57 -7.04
C ARG A 25 -24.16 -12.47 -5.82
N PRO A 26 -24.49 -13.16 -4.75
CA PRO A 26 -23.65 -13.07 -3.55
C PRO A 26 -22.20 -13.48 -3.78
N GLY A 27 -21.94 -14.40 -4.70
CA GLY A 27 -20.56 -14.81 -4.98
C GLY A 27 -19.71 -13.70 -5.58
N ALA A 28 -20.34 -12.77 -6.28
CA ALA A 28 -19.61 -11.68 -6.90
C ALA A 28 -18.97 -10.76 -5.86
N ARG A 29 -19.66 -10.53 -4.73
CA ARG A 29 -19.10 -9.73 -3.67
C ARG A 29 -17.83 -10.35 -3.12
N ARG A 30 -17.85 -11.65 -2.91
CA ARG A 30 -16.68 -12.35 -2.38
C ARG A 30 -15.51 -12.23 -3.34
N GLU A 31 -15.76 -12.40 -4.62
CA GLU A 31 -14.70 -12.30 -5.61
C GLU A 31 -14.08 -10.92 -5.65
N ILE A 32 -14.89 -9.87 -5.54
CA ILE A 32 -14.40 -8.51 -5.51
C ILE A 32 -13.51 -8.29 -4.31
N LEU A 33 -13.94 -8.74 -3.14
CA LEU A 33 -13.17 -8.59 -1.92
C LEU A 33 -11.87 -9.37 -1.98
N GLU A 34 -11.91 -10.57 -2.51
CA GLU A 34 -10.70 -11.38 -2.62
C GLU A 34 -9.69 -10.74 -3.56
N SER A 35 -10.15 -10.19 -4.67
CA SER A 35 -9.26 -9.51 -5.60
C SER A 35 -8.65 -8.27 -4.99
N TYR A 36 -9.44 -7.53 -4.22
CA TYR A 36 -8.98 -6.35 -3.52
C TYR A 36 -7.88 -6.72 -2.51
N ILE A 37 -8.13 -7.74 -1.70
CA ILE A 37 -7.16 -8.18 -0.71
C ILE A 37 -5.88 -8.67 -1.36
N LYS A 38 -5.99 -9.43 -2.44
CA LYS A 38 -4.82 -9.93 -3.15
C LYS A 38 -3.99 -8.79 -3.70
N ARG A 39 -4.63 -7.73 -4.17
CA ARG A 39 -3.90 -6.58 -4.70
C ARG A 39 -3.12 -5.89 -3.59
N LEU A 40 -3.73 -5.72 -2.41
CA LEU A 40 -3.03 -5.13 -1.28
C LEU A 40 -1.84 -5.97 -0.86
N GLU A 41 -2.04 -7.27 -0.77
CA GLU A 41 -0.97 -8.18 -0.39
C GLU A 41 0.16 -8.16 -1.39
N LYS A 42 -0.16 -8.11 -2.67
CA LYS A 42 0.84 -8.09 -3.71
C LYS A 42 1.68 -6.81 -3.64
N LEU A 43 1.04 -5.68 -3.40
CA LEU A 43 1.75 -4.43 -3.24
C LEU A 43 2.74 -4.51 -2.08
N GLU A 44 2.28 -5.01 -0.95
CA GLU A 44 3.13 -5.10 0.24
C GLU A 44 4.26 -6.09 0.02
N ASN A 45 3.98 -7.20 -0.65
CA ASN A 45 5.01 -8.19 -0.94
C ASN A 45 6.08 -7.64 -1.88
N ILE A 46 5.67 -6.88 -2.87
CA ILE A 46 6.63 -6.25 -3.77
C ILE A 46 7.56 -5.32 -2.99
N ALA A 47 7.00 -4.52 -2.11
CA ALA A 47 7.79 -3.60 -1.30
C ALA A 47 8.72 -4.35 -0.35
N ASP A 48 8.22 -5.41 0.28
CA ASP A 48 9.02 -6.17 1.23
C ASP A 48 10.15 -6.93 0.56
N SER A 49 10.09 -7.13 -0.73
CA SER A 49 11.15 -7.84 -1.43
C SER A 49 12.42 -7.02 -1.58
N PHE A 50 12.36 -5.72 -1.32
CA PHE A 50 13.52 -4.86 -1.44
C PHE A 50 14.35 -4.90 -0.16
N THR A 51 15.67 -4.93 -0.33
CA THR A 51 16.59 -4.95 0.80
C THR A 51 16.56 -3.63 1.55
N GLY A 52 16.54 -3.71 2.87
CA GLY A 52 16.56 -2.49 3.70
C GLY A 52 15.20 -1.97 4.08
N VAL A 53 14.14 -2.63 3.65
CA VAL A 53 12.79 -2.23 4.01
C VAL A 53 12.47 -2.77 5.40
N ALA A 54 12.09 -1.87 6.30
CA ALA A 54 11.67 -2.26 7.65
C ALA A 54 10.20 -2.60 7.68
N LYS A 55 9.38 -1.79 7.03
CA LYS A 55 7.93 -1.99 6.98
C LYS A 55 7.38 -1.43 5.69
N ALA A 56 6.28 -2.00 5.25
CA ALA A 56 5.57 -1.49 4.08
C ALA A 56 4.08 -1.62 4.33
N TYR A 57 3.33 -0.59 3.95
CA TYR A 57 1.88 -0.60 4.09
C TYR A 57 1.21 -0.15 2.83
N ALA A 58 0.17 -0.85 2.44
CA ALA A 58 -0.72 -0.35 1.41
C ALA A 58 -1.79 0.52 2.07
N LEU A 59 -1.99 1.70 1.52
CA LEU A 59 -2.91 2.68 2.07
C LEU A 59 -3.93 3.08 1.01
N GLN A 60 -5.01 3.71 1.44
CA GLN A 60 -6.02 4.27 0.55
C GLN A 60 -6.50 3.25 -0.48
N ALA A 61 -6.86 2.07 0.02
CA ALA A 61 -7.39 1.01 -0.84
C ALA A 61 -6.41 0.58 -1.92
N GLY A 62 -5.11 0.64 -1.61
CA GLY A 62 -4.10 0.22 -2.56
C GLY A 62 -3.67 1.29 -3.52
N ARG A 63 -4.07 2.54 -3.28
CA ARG A 63 -3.64 3.65 -4.13
C ARG A 63 -2.32 4.26 -3.68
N GLU A 64 -1.85 3.85 -2.52
CA GLU A 64 -0.56 4.30 -2.03
C GLU A 64 0.14 3.12 -1.36
N ILE A 65 1.43 3.00 -1.61
CA ILE A 65 2.27 2.09 -0.84
C ILE A 65 3.29 2.94 -0.10
N ARG A 66 3.35 2.78 1.21
CA ARG A 66 4.28 3.53 2.03
C ARG A 66 5.32 2.58 2.56
N VAL A 67 6.57 2.90 2.30
CA VAL A 67 7.69 2.02 2.63
C VAL A 67 8.61 2.74 3.59
N ILE A 68 8.85 2.13 4.74
CA ILE A 68 9.79 2.68 5.72
C ILE A 68 11.07 1.87 5.64
N VAL A 69 12.17 2.54 5.38
CA VAL A 69 13.45 1.88 5.26
C VAL A 69 14.30 2.10 6.50
N GLU A 70 15.25 1.22 6.70
CA GLU A 70 16.16 1.31 7.84
C GLU A 70 17.22 2.35 7.53
N SER A 71 17.21 3.45 8.29
CA SER A 71 18.06 4.59 7.98
C SER A 71 19.54 4.31 8.16
N ASN A 72 19.88 3.25 8.92
CA ASN A 72 21.27 2.88 9.08
C ASN A 72 21.78 1.97 7.95
N LYS A 73 20.88 1.49 7.11
CA LYS A 73 21.25 0.62 5.99
C LYS A 73 21.02 1.26 4.65
N ILE A 74 20.11 2.22 4.58
CA ILE A 74 19.72 2.84 3.33
C ILE A 74 19.97 4.33 3.43
N SER A 75 20.75 4.88 2.51
CA SER A 75 20.99 6.31 2.43
C SER A 75 19.83 7.01 1.73
N ASP A 76 19.86 8.35 1.78
CA ASP A 76 18.84 9.13 1.09
C ASP A 76 18.85 8.86 -0.41
N GLU A 77 20.03 8.74 -0.97
CA GLU A 77 20.16 8.46 -2.40
C GLU A 77 19.60 7.09 -2.73
N GLN A 78 19.90 6.10 -1.90
CA GLN A 78 19.39 4.77 -2.11
C GLN A 78 17.87 4.73 -1.97
N ALA A 79 17.32 5.50 -1.04
CA ALA A 79 15.88 5.58 -0.90
C ALA A 79 15.22 6.19 -2.13
N PHE A 80 15.86 7.20 -2.69
CA PHE A 80 15.39 7.83 -3.91
C PHE A 80 15.29 6.81 -5.05
N TRP A 81 16.35 6.05 -5.25
CA TRP A 81 16.36 5.05 -6.31
C TRP A 81 15.41 3.89 -6.02
N MET A 82 15.26 3.55 -4.74
CA MET A 82 14.31 2.52 -4.36
C MET A 82 12.89 2.92 -4.75
N ALA A 83 12.53 4.19 -4.56
CA ALA A 83 11.21 4.66 -4.96
C ALA A 83 11.00 4.48 -6.45
N LYS A 84 12.01 4.76 -7.25
CA LYS A 84 11.90 4.57 -8.69
C LYS A 84 11.82 3.10 -9.08
N ASP A 85 12.63 2.28 -8.45
CA ASP A 85 12.62 0.85 -8.75
C ASP A 85 11.31 0.20 -8.32
N LEU A 86 10.78 0.61 -7.18
CA LEU A 86 9.48 0.14 -6.72
C LEU A 86 8.39 0.49 -7.72
N THR A 87 8.42 1.71 -8.20
CA THR A 87 7.43 2.15 -9.18
C THR A 87 7.47 1.27 -10.41
N LYS A 88 8.65 1.00 -10.91
CA LYS A 88 8.80 0.16 -12.10
C LYS A 88 8.33 -1.26 -11.84
N LYS A 89 8.66 -1.80 -10.68
CA LYS A 89 8.24 -3.15 -10.35
C LYS A 89 6.74 -3.26 -10.22
N ILE A 90 6.12 -2.28 -9.60
CA ILE A 90 4.67 -2.26 -9.48
C ILE A 90 4.03 -2.18 -10.85
N GLU A 91 4.55 -1.32 -11.71
CA GLU A 91 3.99 -1.19 -13.06
C GLU A 91 4.09 -2.49 -13.85
N SER A 92 5.18 -3.24 -13.67
CA SER A 92 5.35 -4.47 -14.42
C SER A 92 4.58 -5.64 -13.83
N ASP A 93 4.41 -5.66 -12.50
CA ASP A 93 3.81 -6.81 -11.83
C ASP A 93 2.34 -6.66 -11.54
N LEU A 94 1.85 -5.44 -11.47
CA LEU A 94 0.46 -5.18 -11.18
C LEU A 94 -0.19 -4.41 -12.31
N GLN A 95 -1.32 -4.90 -12.78
CA GLN A 95 -2.12 -4.15 -13.72
C GLN A 95 -3.15 -3.38 -12.91
N TYR A 96 -3.00 -2.08 -12.89
CA TYR A 96 -3.83 -1.23 -12.08
C TYR A 96 -4.29 -0.04 -12.92
N PRO A 97 -5.58 0.23 -12.95
CA PRO A 97 -6.12 1.25 -13.86
C PRO A 97 -5.94 2.67 -13.37
N GLY A 98 -5.04 2.94 -12.52
CA GLY A 98 -4.81 4.29 -12.02
C GLY A 98 -3.38 4.46 -11.62
N GLN A 99 -3.13 5.51 -10.85
CA GLN A 99 -1.80 5.75 -10.33
C GLN A 99 -1.70 5.17 -8.92
N ILE A 100 -0.54 4.64 -8.62
CA ILE A 100 -0.23 4.22 -7.26
C ILE A 100 0.90 5.12 -6.77
N LYS A 101 0.64 5.80 -5.68
CA LYS A 101 1.63 6.68 -5.08
C LYS A 101 2.62 5.83 -4.29
N VAL A 102 3.90 5.98 -4.58
CA VAL A 102 4.95 5.25 -3.88
C VAL A 102 5.71 6.23 -3.01
N THR A 103 5.66 6.01 -1.70
CA THR A 103 6.31 6.87 -0.74
C THR A 103 7.36 6.06 0.02
N VAL A 104 8.61 6.48 -0.07
CA VAL A 104 9.68 5.84 0.68
C VAL A 104 10.13 6.81 1.77
N ILE A 105 10.08 6.34 3.01
CA ILE A 105 10.39 7.17 4.17
C ILE A 105 11.66 6.65 4.82
N ARG A 106 12.61 7.56 4.97
CA ARG A 106 13.83 7.30 5.71
C ARG A 106 13.83 8.25 6.90
N GLU A 107 13.76 7.69 8.11
CA GLU A 107 13.65 8.55 9.28
C GLU A 107 14.70 8.22 10.31
N ARG A 108 15.04 9.24 11.11
CA ARG A 108 15.92 9.08 12.26
C ARG A 108 15.14 9.44 13.50
N ARG A 109 15.39 8.69 14.56
CA ARG A 109 14.75 8.95 15.84
C ARG A 109 15.79 9.11 16.92
N PHE A 110 15.58 10.09 17.76
CA PHE A 110 16.46 10.35 18.90
C PHE A 110 15.55 10.25 20.13
N VAL A 111 15.79 9.23 20.94
CA VAL A 111 14.90 8.89 22.05
C VAL A 111 15.63 9.10 23.37
N GLU A 112 15.01 9.84 24.27
CA GLU A 112 15.49 10.03 25.63
C GLU A 112 14.32 9.81 26.58
N TYR A 113 14.65 9.43 27.79
CA TYR A 113 13.61 9.16 28.78
C TYR A 113 13.75 10.13 29.94
N ALA A 114 12.70 10.90 30.22
CA ALA A 114 12.65 11.71 31.41
C ALA A 114 12.31 10.82 32.61
N LYS A 115 12.99 11.05 33.71
CA LYS A 115 12.76 10.26 34.93
C LYS A 115 12.35 11.15 36.07
#